data_182d79ed672a061c2576166240c63892
#
_entry.id   182d79ed672a061c2576166240c63892
#
_cell.length_a   1.000
_cell.length_b   1.000
_cell.length_c   1.000
_cell.angle_alpha   90.00
_cell.angle_beta   90.00
_cell.angle_gamma   90.00
#
_symmetry.space_group_name_H-M   'P 1'
#
loop_
_entity.id
_entity.type
_entity.pdbx_description
1 polymer ?
#
loop_
_entity_poly.entity_id
_entity_poly.type
_entity_poly.pdbx_seq_one_letter_code
_entity_poly.pdbx_strand_id
1 'polypeptide(L)'
;QLADILPLLMESIARTADPDQALNHWERMLTSVSRTSFLDYLRTWPRMLDLLCVIFGNSDALTFTLIRDPTVVYWLAEEDVLARPPTRKGMERALYASIGHLSSKESKLDALRRFQRREMLRIGVRDLLRLSTVPETTSSLSDLACLLIHAAYEVVDADLRQQYGIPMHQNRQRQWVETKFVVMG
;
A
#
# COMPACT_ATOMS: atom_id res chain seq x y z
N GLN A 1 -1.37 -16.53 26.54
CA GLN A 1 -1.36 -15.46 25.49
C GLN A 1 -2.54 -15.61 24.53
N LEU A 2 -2.60 -16.71 23.71
CA LEU A 2 -3.74 -16.91 22.80
C LEU A 2 -5.06 -17.05 23.56
N ALA A 3 -5.08 -17.80 24.66
CA ALA A 3 -6.27 -17.99 25.50
C ALA A 3 -6.82 -16.65 26.03
N ASP A 4 -5.98 -15.68 26.30
CA ASP A 4 -6.38 -14.39 26.86
C ASP A 4 -7.10 -13.49 25.83
N ILE A 5 -6.75 -13.61 24.55
CA ILE A 5 -7.38 -12.82 23.48
C ILE A 5 -8.44 -13.59 22.71
N LEU A 6 -8.53 -14.92 22.90
CA LEU A 6 -9.42 -15.79 22.12
C LEU A 6 -10.90 -15.39 22.20
N PRO A 7 -11.46 -15.05 23.37
CA PRO A 7 -12.87 -14.63 23.45
C PRO A 7 -13.13 -13.36 22.63
N LEU A 8 -12.27 -12.34 22.74
CA LEU A 8 -12.37 -11.10 21.99
C LEU A 8 -12.18 -11.36 20.48
N LEU A 9 -11.23 -12.22 20.11
CA LEU A 9 -10.98 -12.60 18.73
C LEU A 9 -12.22 -13.25 18.10
N MET A 10 -12.81 -14.23 18.79
CA MET A 10 -14.00 -14.93 18.29
C MET A 10 -15.21 -14.01 18.18
N GLU A 11 -15.39 -13.11 19.14
CA GLU A 11 -16.45 -12.10 19.09
C GLU A 11 -16.25 -11.15 17.89
N SER A 12 -15.03 -10.68 17.65
CA SER A 12 -14.72 -9.80 16.53
C SER A 12 -14.87 -10.51 15.18
N ILE A 13 -14.43 -11.76 15.06
CA ILE A 13 -14.62 -12.59 13.86
C ILE A 13 -16.13 -12.78 13.56
N ALA A 14 -16.92 -13.10 14.57
CA ALA A 14 -18.37 -13.32 14.40
C ALA A 14 -19.12 -12.08 13.88
N ARG A 15 -18.56 -10.89 14.04
CA ARG A 15 -19.13 -9.62 13.53
C ARG A 15 -18.70 -9.27 12.10
N THR A 16 -17.78 -10.03 11.49
CA THR A 16 -17.32 -9.78 10.12
C THR A 16 -18.35 -10.24 9.08
N ALA A 17 -18.21 -9.79 7.85
CA ALA A 17 -19.09 -10.20 6.77
C ALA A 17 -18.93 -11.68 6.40
N ASP A 18 -17.73 -12.23 6.53
CA ASP A 18 -17.41 -13.63 6.33
C ASP A 18 -16.50 -14.14 7.47
N PRO A 19 -17.11 -14.74 8.52
CA PRO A 19 -16.37 -15.28 9.67
C PRO A 19 -15.42 -16.42 9.32
N ASP A 20 -15.78 -17.28 8.37
CA ASP A 20 -14.96 -18.43 7.97
C ASP A 20 -13.72 -17.94 7.20
N GLN A 21 -13.89 -16.97 6.30
CA GLN A 21 -12.79 -16.29 5.63
C GLN A 21 -11.85 -15.62 6.64
N ALA A 22 -12.42 -14.87 7.59
CA ALA A 22 -11.63 -14.20 8.63
C ALA A 22 -10.79 -15.20 9.44
N LEU A 23 -11.36 -16.34 9.84
CA LEU A 23 -10.66 -17.36 10.59
C LEU A 23 -9.50 -17.98 9.79
N ASN A 24 -9.74 -18.32 8.52
CA ASN A 24 -8.71 -18.83 7.62
C ASN A 24 -7.57 -17.82 7.43
N HIS A 25 -7.87 -16.53 7.32
CA HIS A 25 -6.88 -15.47 7.20
C HIS A 25 -6.09 -15.27 8.50
N TRP A 26 -6.73 -15.41 9.66
CA TRP A 26 -6.02 -15.41 10.94
C TRP A 26 -5.02 -16.56 11.06
N GLU A 27 -5.39 -17.78 10.67
CA GLU A 27 -4.45 -18.90 10.63
C GLU A 27 -3.22 -18.57 9.78
N ARG A 28 -3.42 -18.06 8.55
CA ARG A 28 -2.36 -17.68 7.64
C ARG A 28 -1.50 -16.55 8.20
N MET A 29 -2.10 -15.52 8.79
CA MET A 29 -1.38 -14.43 9.42
C MET A 29 -0.48 -14.92 10.55
N LEU A 30 -1.00 -15.78 11.43
CA LEU A 30 -0.25 -16.35 12.55
C LEU A 30 0.89 -17.29 12.11
N THR A 31 0.88 -17.80 10.89
CA THR A 31 2.01 -18.55 10.31
C THR A 31 3.07 -17.65 9.71
N SER A 32 2.72 -16.41 9.36
CA SER A 32 3.64 -15.44 8.74
C SER A 32 4.40 -14.55 9.74
N VAL A 33 4.05 -14.60 11.03
CA VAL A 33 4.61 -13.75 12.09
C VAL A 33 5.24 -14.54 13.23
N SER A 34 6.05 -13.88 14.06
CA SER A 34 6.40 -14.39 15.39
C SER A 34 5.15 -14.35 16.29
N ARG A 35 4.51 -15.50 16.47
CA ARG A 35 3.23 -15.62 17.19
C ARG A 35 3.23 -14.92 18.53
N THR A 36 4.25 -15.18 19.36
CA THR A 36 4.35 -14.63 20.72
C THR A 36 4.32 -13.10 20.70
N SER A 37 5.22 -12.47 19.95
CA SER A 37 5.34 -11.01 19.89
C SER A 37 4.10 -10.37 19.28
N PHE A 38 3.51 -11.00 18.27
CA PHE A 38 2.32 -10.49 17.61
C PHE A 38 1.08 -10.57 18.51
N LEU A 39 0.88 -11.69 19.22
CA LEU A 39 -0.22 -11.83 20.17
C LEU A 39 -0.09 -10.88 21.38
N ASP A 40 1.13 -10.64 21.86
CA ASP A 40 1.38 -9.65 22.91
C ASP A 40 1.08 -8.21 22.43
N TYR A 41 1.41 -7.91 21.18
CA TYR A 41 1.04 -6.64 20.56
C TYR A 41 -0.48 -6.47 20.49
N LEU A 42 -1.22 -7.48 20.01
CA LEU A 42 -2.68 -7.42 19.92
C LEU A 42 -3.37 -7.33 21.28
N ARG A 43 -2.81 -7.98 22.30
CA ARG A 43 -3.29 -7.86 23.70
C ARG A 43 -3.16 -6.43 24.21
N THR A 44 -2.08 -5.75 23.86
CA THR A 44 -1.81 -4.36 24.24
C THR A 44 -2.68 -3.38 23.45
N TRP A 45 -3.02 -3.72 22.21
CA TRP A 45 -3.78 -2.88 21.29
C TRP A 45 -5.03 -3.61 20.75
N PRO A 46 -6.09 -3.81 21.55
CA PRO A 46 -7.30 -4.56 21.13
C PRO A 46 -7.98 -3.98 19.88
N ARG A 47 -7.93 -2.64 19.68
CA ARG A 47 -8.46 -1.99 18.47
C ARG A 47 -7.80 -2.50 17.19
N MET A 48 -6.55 -2.92 17.24
CA MET A 48 -5.86 -3.50 16.10
C MET A 48 -6.38 -4.89 15.77
N LEU A 49 -6.75 -5.67 16.78
CA LEU A 49 -7.40 -6.97 16.59
C LEU A 49 -8.73 -6.80 15.83
N ASP A 50 -9.58 -5.88 16.27
CA ASP A 50 -10.86 -5.57 15.60
C ASP A 50 -10.63 -5.13 14.15
N LEU A 51 -9.65 -4.23 13.92
CA LEU A 51 -9.28 -3.75 12.58
C LEU A 51 -8.87 -4.91 11.67
N LEU A 52 -8.01 -5.82 12.16
CA LEU A 52 -7.57 -6.98 11.40
C LEU A 52 -8.74 -7.92 11.08
N CYS A 53 -9.66 -8.15 12.03
CA CYS A 53 -10.87 -8.94 11.78
C CYS A 53 -11.72 -8.30 10.66
N VAL A 54 -11.91 -6.98 10.68
CA VAL A 54 -12.64 -6.27 9.62
C VAL A 54 -11.96 -6.47 8.27
N ILE A 55 -10.63 -6.35 8.18
CA ILE A 55 -9.91 -6.55 6.92
C ILE A 55 -10.04 -8.00 6.46
N PHE A 56 -9.80 -8.96 7.35
CA PHE A 56 -9.77 -10.39 7.05
C PHE A 56 -11.12 -10.95 6.61
N GLY A 57 -12.21 -10.43 7.17
CA GLY A 57 -13.56 -10.87 6.81
C GLY A 57 -14.20 -10.09 5.66
N ASN A 58 -13.51 -9.10 5.07
CA ASN A 58 -14.10 -8.28 4.00
C ASN A 58 -13.24 -8.16 2.74
N SER A 59 -11.93 -8.45 2.78
CA SER A 59 -11.07 -8.23 1.62
C SER A 59 -9.84 -9.14 1.57
N ASP A 60 -9.85 -10.09 0.65
CA ASP A 60 -8.69 -10.94 0.33
C ASP A 60 -7.48 -10.10 -0.08
N ALA A 61 -7.68 -9.11 -0.96
CA ALA A 61 -6.59 -8.32 -1.53
C ALA A 61 -5.82 -7.53 -0.45
N LEU A 62 -6.55 -6.91 0.49
CA LEU A 62 -5.93 -6.20 1.62
C LEU A 62 -5.28 -7.18 2.61
N THR A 63 -5.92 -8.31 2.85
CA THR A 63 -5.40 -9.39 3.71
C THR A 63 -4.07 -9.94 3.17
N PHE A 64 -3.98 -10.22 1.87
CA PHE A 64 -2.73 -10.70 1.26
C PHE A 64 -1.59 -9.69 1.37
N THR A 65 -1.90 -8.40 1.35
CA THR A 65 -0.89 -7.35 1.60
C THR A 65 -0.33 -7.47 3.02
N LEU A 66 -1.17 -7.66 4.03
CA LEU A 66 -0.75 -7.83 5.43
C LEU A 66 0.01 -9.14 5.67
N ILE A 67 -0.43 -10.24 5.09
CA ILE A 67 0.26 -11.55 5.22
C ILE A 67 1.63 -11.52 4.55
N ARG A 68 1.75 -10.83 3.42
CA ARG A 68 3.01 -10.70 2.68
C ARG A 68 4.03 -9.81 3.40
N ASP A 69 3.56 -8.78 4.08
CA ASP A 69 4.38 -7.84 4.84
C ASP A 69 3.68 -7.50 6.16
N PRO A 70 3.82 -8.35 7.20
CA PRO A 70 3.17 -8.12 8.48
C PRO A 70 3.62 -6.83 9.19
N THR A 71 4.76 -6.25 8.81
CA THR A 71 5.25 -5.01 9.41
C THR A 71 4.32 -3.83 9.15
N VAL A 72 3.53 -3.91 8.08
CA VAL A 72 2.54 -2.88 7.71
C VAL A 72 1.42 -2.76 8.76
N VAL A 73 1.18 -3.81 9.58
CA VAL A 73 0.23 -3.73 10.70
C VAL A 73 0.62 -2.64 11.69
N TYR A 74 1.92 -2.55 12.03
CA TYR A 74 2.42 -1.54 12.96
C TYR A 74 2.33 -0.13 12.38
N TRP A 75 2.58 0.01 11.08
CA TRP A 75 2.40 1.28 10.39
C TRP A 75 0.92 1.72 10.35
N LEU A 76 -0.03 0.80 10.14
CA LEU A 76 -1.46 1.12 10.21
C LEU A 76 -1.90 1.60 11.59
N ALA A 77 -1.18 1.19 12.66
CA ALA A 77 -1.45 1.61 14.03
C ALA A 77 -0.98 3.04 14.34
N GLU A 78 -0.14 3.64 13.48
CA GLU A 78 0.28 5.03 13.66
C GLU A 78 -0.93 5.96 13.57
N GLU A 79 -1.05 6.90 14.51
CA GLU A 79 -2.24 7.73 14.72
C GLU A 79 -2.71 8.46 13.44
N ASP A 80 -1.79 8.97 12.66
CA ASP A 80 -2.10 9.77 11.47
C ASP A 80 -2.42 8.94 10.22
N VAL A 81 -2.08 7.66 10.19
CA VAL A 81 -2.20 6.85 8.97
C VAL A 81 -3.65 6.65 8.55
N LEU A 82 -4.52 6.28 9.48
CA LEU A 82 -5.93 6.10 9.19
C LEU A 82 -6.76 7.35 9.51
N ALA A 83 -6.35 8.16 10.49
CA ALA A 83 -7.11 9.35 10.89
C ALA A 83 -7.14 10.41 9.78
N ARG A 84 -6.03 10.60 9.06
CA ARG A 84 -5.94 11.62 8.01
C ARG A 84 -6.12 11.01 6.61
N PRO A 85 -6.93 11.64 5.73
CA PRO A 85 -7.03 11.20 4.35
C PRO A 85 -5.67 11.33 3.64
N PRO A 86 -5.32 10.38 2.75
CA PRO A 86 -4.14 10.53 1.92
C PRO A 86 -4.33 11.74 0.98
N THR A 87 -3.29 12.56 0.86
CA THR A 87 -3.29 13.66 -0.09
C THR A 87 -2.24 13.42 -1.16
N ARG A 88 -2.49 13.89 -2.39
CA ARG A 88 -1.53 13.73 -3.51
C ARG A 88 -0.12 14.21 -3.12
N LYS A 89 0.00 15.43 -2.55
CA LYS A 89 1.29 15.97 -2.10
C LYS A 89 1.95 15.14 -0.99
N GLY A 90 1.15 14.59 -0.08
CA GLY A 90 1.64 13.72 0.99
C GLY A 90 2.20 12.41 0.43
N MET A 91 1.45 11.75 -0.45
CA MET A 91 1.87 10.52 -1.14
C MET A 91 3.11 10.76 -2.01
N GLU A 92 3.14 11.86 -2.78
CA GLU A 92 4.27 12.24 -3.61
C GLU A 92 5.56 12.40 -2.78
N ARG A 93 5.50 13.17 -1.70
CA ARG A 93 6.65 13.35 -0.79
C ARG A 93 7.13 12.02 -0.21
N ALA A 94 6.23 11.19 0.28
CA ALA A 94 6.56 9.89 0.85
C ALA A 94 7.14 8.92 -0.20
N LEU A 95 6.60 8.94 -1.42
CA LEU A 95 7.08 8.14 -2.54
C LEU A 95 8.53 8.50 -2.89
N TYR A 96 8.80 9.79 -3.16
CA TYR A 96 10.14 10.21 -3.54
C TYR A 96 11.16 10.07 -2.40
N ALA A 97 10.75 10.22 -1.14
CA ALA A 97 11.59 9.88 0.00
C ALA A 97 11.95 8.38 0.04
N SER A 98 11.04 7.50 -0.37
CA SER A 98 11.26 6.05 -0.38
C SER A 98 12.23 5.58 -1.48
N ILE A 99 12.35 6.31 -2.58
CA ILE A 99 13.20 5.93 -3.73
C ILE A 99 14.47 6.78 -3.86
N GLY A 100 14.51 7.97 -3.25
CA GLY A 100 15.56 8.96 -3.46
C GLY A 100 16.96 8.54 -3.01
N HIS A 101 17.05 7.63 -2.04
CA HIS A 101 18.32 7.08 -1.53
C HIS A 101 18.76 5.80 -2.25
N LEU A 102 17.95 5.28 -3.16
CA LEU A 102 18.23 4.04 -3.89
C LEU A 102 18.97 4.34 -5.20
N SER A 103 20.01 3.58 -5.50
CA SER A 103 20.84 3.79 -6.69
C SER A 103 20.40 2.93 -7.89
N SER A 104 19.98 1.67 -7.66
CA SER A 104 19.63 0.78 -8.77
C SER A 104 18.18 0.92 -9.20
N LYS A 105 17.93 0.73 -10.50
CA LYS A 105 16.58 0.71 -11.09
C LYS A 105 15.69 -0.33 -10.42
N GLU A 106 16.20 -1.55 -10.24
CA GLU A 106 15.48 -2.67 -9.64
C GLU A 106 15.01 -2.33 -8.22
N SER A 107 15.92 -1.77 -7.40
CA SER A 107 15.59 -1.34 -6.03
C SER A 107 14.53 -0.25 -5.99
N LYS A 108 14.60 0.72 -6.92
CA LYS A 108 13.58 1.77 -7.05
C LYS A 108 12.24 1.19 -7.45
N LEU A 109 12.18 0.32 -8.46
CA LEU A 109 10.93 -0.33 -8.89
C LEU A 109 10.33 -1.20 -7.79
N ASP A 110 11.14 -1.90 -7.01
CA ASP A 110 10.65 -2.66 -5.86
C ASP A 110 10.13 -1.77 -4.74
N ALA A 111 10.74 -0.62 -4.51
CA ALA A 111 10.23 0.39 -3.57
C ALA A 111 8.88 0.95 -4.04
N LEU A 112 8.72 1.24 -5.35
CA LEU A 112 7.42 1.64 -5.92
C LEU A 112 6.32 0.61 -5.68
N ARG A 113 6.63 -0.69 -5.87
CA ARG A 113 5.67 -1.78 -5.62
C ARG A 113 5.30 -1.90 -4.14
N ARG A 114 6.27 -1.72 -3.23
CA ARG A 114 5.99 -1.71 -1.77
C ARG A 114 5.14 -0.51 -1.39
N PHE A 115 5.46 0.66 -1.92
CA PHE A 115 4.69 1.89 -1.70
C PHE A 115 3.25 1.75 -2.20
N GLN A 116 3.05 1.23 -3.43
CA GLN A 116 1.73 0.94 -3.99
C GLN A 116 0.89 0.08 -3.04
N ARG A 117 1.42 -1.07 -2.61
CA ARG A 117 0.69 -1.99 -1.73
C ARG A 117 0.30 -1.33 -0.42
N ARG A 118 1.21 -0.56 0.17
CA ARG A 118 0.98 0.12 1.43
C ARG A 118 -0.11 1.20 1.33
N GLU A 119 -0.05 2.06 0.32
CA GLU A 119 -1.07 3.09 0.12
C GLU A 119 -2.42 2.51 -0.33
N MET A 120 -2.43 1.46 -1.16
CA MET A 120 -3.66 0.71 -1.49
C MET A 120 -4.31 0.13 -0.23
N LEU A 121 -3.51 -0.44 0.67
CA LEU A 121 -4.01 -0.93 1.97
C LEU A 121 -4.61 0.22 2.79
N ARG A 122 -3.92 1.35 2.93
CA ARG A 122 -4.41 2.53 3.65
C ARG A 122 -5.73 3.04 3.09
N ILE A 123 -5.81 3.22 1.77
CA ILE A 123 -7.02 3.71 1.08
C ILE A 123 -8.16 2.71 1.28
N GLY A 124 -7.92 1.41 1.04
CA GLY A 124 -8.92 0.38 1.17
C GLY A 124 -9.42 0.18 2.60
N VAL A 125 -8.52 0.25 3.60
CA VAL A 125 -8.92 0.17 5.01
C VAL A 125 -9.77 1.37 5.43
N ARG A 126 -9.44 2.58 4.98
CA ARG A 126 -10.26 3.76 5.22
C ARG A 126 -11.66 3.63 4.63
N ASP A 127 -11.76 3.06 3.43
CA ASP A 127 -13.02 2.78 2.76
C ASP A 127 -13.85 1.75 3.54
N LEU A 128 -13.26 0.62 3.93
CA LEU A 128 -13.91 -0.41 4.75
C LEU A 128 -14.43 0.13 6.09
N LEU A 129 -13.68 1.03 6.71
CA LEU A 129 -14.05 1.68 7.96
C LEU A 129 -15.00 2.86 7.78
N ARG A 130 -15.44 3.16 6.54
CA ARG A 130 -16.28 4.31 6.18
C ARG A 130 -15.70 5.66 6.63
N LEU A 131 -14.37 5.76 6.63
CA LEU A 131 -13.63 7.01 6.92
C LEU A 131 -13.43 7.87 5.67
N SER A 132 -13.90 7.41 4.51
CA SER A 132 -13.91 8.12 3.23
C SER A 132 -15.20 7.86 2.47
N THR A 133 -15.59 8.82 1.66
CA THR A 133 -16.67 8.65 0.68
C THR A 133 -16.15 8.00 -0.59
N VAL A 134 -17.03 7.43 -1.41
CA VAL A 134 -16.65 6.82 -2.71
C VAL A 134 -15.87 7.80 -3.60
N PRO A 135 -16.28 9.07 -3.77
CA PRO A 135 -15.48 10.05 -4.53
C PRO A 135 -14.08 10.28 -3.96
N GLU A 136 -13.92 10.37 -2.63
CA GLU A 136 -12.61 10.53 -1.99
C GLU A 136 -11.72 9.31 -2.18
N THR A 137 -12.28 8.11 -2.03
CA THR A 137 -11.56 6.84 -2.28
C THR A 137 -11.09 6.77 -3.74
N THR A 138 -11.99 7.05 -4.70
CA THR A 138 -11.67 7.03 -6.14
C THR A 138 -10.61 8.07 -6.50
N SER A 139 -10.72 9.30 -5.96
CA SER A 139 -9.72 10.34 -6.15
C SER A 139 -8.34 9.94 -5.61
N SER A 140 -8.31 9.35 -4.41
CA SER A 140 -7.05 8.87 -3.80
C SER A 140 -6.40 7.75 -4.61
N LEU A 141 -7.19 6.82 -5.16
CA LEU A 141 -6.70 5.77 -6.05
C LEU A 141 -6.15 6.33 -7.36
N SER A 142 -6.83 7.31 -7.95
CA SER A 142 -6.37 7.99 -9.17
C SER A 142 -5.08 8.75 -8.94
N ASP A 143 -4.97 9.48 -7.83
CA ASP A 143 -3.75 10.19 -7.45
C ASP A 143 -2.58 9.22 -7.25
N LEU A 144 -2.82 8.10 -6.56
CA LEU A 144 -1.80 7.06 -6.35
C LEU A 144 -1.34 6.47 -7.69
N ALA A 145 -2.27 6.14 -8.59
CA ALA A 145 -1.97 5.60 -9.91
C ALA A 145 -1.12 6.59 -10.74
N CYS A 146 -1.53 7.86 -10.80
CA CYS A 146 -0.77 8.90 -11.52
C CYS A 146 0.64 9.07 -10.97
N LEU A 147 0.81 9.10 -9.66
CA LEU A 147 2.13 9.25 -9.01
C LEU A 147 3.04 8.05 -9.31
N LEU A 148 2.51 6.83 -9.23
CA LEU A 148 3.28 5.61 -9.49
C LEU A 148 3.71 5.51 -10.95
N ILE A 149 2.81 5.83 -11.90
CA ILE A 149 3.12 5.83 -13.33
C ILE A 149 4.21 6.86 -13.62
N HIS A 150 4.07 8.08 -13.07
CA HIS A 150 5.06 9.14 -13.27
C HIS A 150 6.44 8.75 -12.71
N ALA A 151 6.49 8.27 -11.48
CA ALA A 151 7.75 7.85 -10.86
C ALA A 151 8.39 6.64 -11.56
N ALA A 152 7.58 5.67 -12.00
CA ALA A 152 8.07 4.53 -12.78
C ALA A 152 8.64 4.98 -14.13
N TYR A 153 7.96 5.92 -14.80
CA TYR A 153 8.47 6.53 -16.04
C TYR A 153 9.82 7.20 -15.81
N GLU A 154 9.95 8.07 -14.80
CA GLU A 154 11.20 8.75 -14.48
C GLU A 154 12.38 7.78 -14.24
N VAL A 155 12.11 6.71 -13.46
CA VAL A 155 13.13 5.69 -13.17
C VAL A 155 13.57 4.95 -14.43
N VAL A 156 12.64 4.61 -15.32
CA VAL A 156 12.94 3.87 -16.56
C VAL A 156 13.56 4.79 -17.61
N ASP A 157 13.04 6.03 -17.77
CA ASP A 157 13.57 7.01 -18.71
C ASP A 157 15.04 7.37 -18.41
N ALA A 158 15.35 7.58 -17.11
CA ALA A 158 16.72 7.86 -16.70
C ALA A 158 17.69 6.70 -17.05
N ASP A 159 17.28 5.46 -16.84
CA ASP A 159 18.06 4.28 -17.17
C ASP A 159 18.26 4.11 -18.69
N LEU A 160 17.18 4.28 -19.47
CA LEU A 160 17.24 4.18 -20.93
C LEU A 160 18.08 5.31 -21.56
N ARG A 161 17.97 6.54 -21.04
CA ARG A 161 18.80 7.67 -21.49
C ARG A 161 20.28 7.45 -21.21
N GLN A 162 20.60 6.84 -20.08
CA GLN A 162 21.98 6.49 -19.77
C GLN A 162 22.53 5.40 -20.72
N GLN A 163 21.69 4.44 -21.10
CA GLN A 163 22.09 3.30 -21.94
C GLN A 163 22.10 3.65 -23.44
N TYR A 164 21.12 4.41 -23.92
CA TYR A 164 20.87 4.61 -25.37
C TYR A 164 20.95 6.08 -25.81
N GLY A 165 21.12 7.02 -24.88
CA GLY A 165 21.09 8.45 -25.16
C GLY A 165 19.68 9.03 -25.18
N ILE A 166 19.59 10.32 -25.51
CA ILE A 166 18.33 11.06 -25.55
C ILE A 166 17.58 10.73 -26.85
N PRO A 167 16.30 10.33 -26.80
CA PRO A 167 15.50 10.08 -28.00
C PRO A 167 15.27 11.40 -28.77
N MET A 168 15.62 11.42 -30.06
CA MET A 168 15.53 12.58 -30.90
C MET A 168 14.70 12.30 -32.15
N HIS A 169 14.01 13.32 -32.66
CA HIS A 169 13.35 13.27 -33.96
C HIS A 169 13.56 14.57 -34.73
N GLN A 170 13.39 14.54 -36.05
CA GLN A 170 13.40 15.76 -36.87
C GLN A 170 12.00 16.41 -36.84
N ASN A 171 11.96 17.68 -36.48
CA ASN A 171 10.75 18.49 -36.61
C ASN A 171 10.47 18.85 -38.08
N ARG A 172 9.37 19.58 -38.34
CA ARG A 172 8.99 20.02 -39.70
C ARG A 172 10.06 20.92 -40.41
N GLN A 173 10.95 21.54 -39.62
CA GLN A 173 12.04 22.37 -40.08
C GLN A 173 13.36 21.59 -40.22
N ARG A 174 13.32 20.24 -40.16
CA ARG A 174 14.49 19.34 -40.21
C ARG A 174 15.51 19.53 -39.07
N GLN A 175 15.11 20.16 -37.97
CA GLN A 175 15.96 20.31 -36.80
C GLN A 175 15.74 19.10 -35.86
N TRP A 176 16.81 18.58 -35.29
CA TRP A 176 16.75 17.52 -34.28
C TRP A 176 16.22 18.10 -32.96
N VAL A 177 15.14 17.56 -32.48
CA VAL A 177 14.51 17.94 -31.20
C VAL A 177 14.24 16.68 -30.35
N GLU A 178 14.29 16.87 -29.05
CA GLU A 178 14.02 15.78 -28.12
C GLU A 178 12.57 15.26 -28.26
N THR A 179 12.45 13.94 -28.36
CA THR A 179 11.13 13.29 -28.38
C THR A 179 10.60 13.16 -26.95
N LYS A 180 9.48 13.80 -26.66
CA LYS A 180 8.79 13.69 -25.39
C LYS A 180 7.84 12.50 -25.41
N PHE A 181 7.88 11.70 -24.36
CA PHE A 181 6.92 10.62 -24.12
C PHE A 181 5.81 11.12 -23.21
N VAL A 182 4.57 10.73 -23.50
CA VAL A 182 3.38 11.09 -22.73
C VAL A 182 2.59 9.82 -22.43
N VAL A 183 2.25 9.63 -21.16
CA VAL A 183 1.30 8.60 -20.74
C VAL A 183 -0.08 9.24 -20.69
N MET A 184 -1.03 8.68 -21.42
CA MET A 184 -2.44 9.06 -21.38
C MET A 184 -3.22 7.94 -20.70
N GLY A 185 -4.06 8.29 -19.71
CA GLY A 185 -4.93 7.36 -18.97
C GLY A 185 -6.30 7.96 -18.74
#